data_121f655d289d14ed638f7a6a379e41d8
#
_entry.id   121f655d289d14ed638f7a6a379e41d8
#
_cell.length_a   1.000
_cell.length_b   1.000
_cell.length_c   1.000
_cell.angle_alpha   90.00
_cell.angle_beta   90.00
_cell.angle_gamma   90.00
#
_symmetry.space_group_name_H-M   'P 1'
#
loop_
_entity.id
_entity.type
_entity.pdbx_description
1 polymer ?
#
loop_
_entity_poly.entity_id
_entity_poly.type
_entity_poly.pdbx_seq_one_letter_code
_entity_poly.pdbx_strand_id
1 'polypeptide(L)'
;MIEDIKNTLSKDFENLRFDLSSWNQVLNTSSDISVFHLERTIEYYSAYFQGTNMSFVLYESNKPVAVVPLFAYQDKGEWKISSNESGLISPLFTNDVPKRLRRRLEKQILEIIDIISSKLKIGEIILFEHSQILSSWFQLWLERANKDFITYQLAIDLQNTIESIRLGFRKSYKPLVNKSLEEWSLEVCTDNIEEPFEEFRKLHLEVAGKTTRSMETWNIQKEQIRSKEAFLVTVRDGMELIGAGLFNYSRDIGIYSVGAYKRELFDKPIGHAVQMVAIKKLKDIGCKTYLLGQKATNLKTSYSSSKDISISHFKEGFAGYLYAQPHLEINMNE
;
A
#
# COMPACT_ATOMS: atom_id res chain seq x y z
N MET A 1 -14.58 -12.77 21.01
CA MET A 1 -13.14 -12.59 21.29
C MET A 1 -12.64 -11.22 20.83
N ILE A 2 -12.62 -10.89 19.50
CA ILE A 2 -12.10 -9.56 19.06
C ILE A 2 -12.93 -8.41 19.62
N GLU A 3 -14.24 -8.49 19.59
CA GLU A 3 -15.12 -7.46 20.21
C GLU A 3 -14.91 -7.33 21.72
N ASP A 4 -14.62 -8.41 22.42
CA ASP A 4 -14.28 -8.36 23.84
C ASP A 4 -12.96 -7.63 24.08
N ILE A 5 -11.97 -7.83 23.18
CA ILE A 5 -10.69 -7.10 23.23
C ILE A 5 -10.94 -5.61 23.02
N LYS A 6 -11.70 -5.22 22.00
CA LYS A 6 -12.05 -3.81 21.73
C LYS A 6 -12.77 -3.18 22.93
N ASN A 7 -13.73 -3.89 23.50
CA ASN A 7 -14.47 -3.43 24.67
C ASN A 7 -13.57 -3.25 25.90
N THR A 8 -12.63 -4.16 26.12
CA THR A 8 -11.62 -4.04 27.19
C THR A 8 -10.74 -2.82 26.96
N LEU A 9 -10.16 -2.69 25.78
CA LEU A 9 -9.27 -1.57 25.43
C LEU A 9 -10.00 -0.22 25.53
N SER A 10 -11.26 -0.13 25.11
CA SER A 10 -12.05 1.11 25.23
C SER A 10 -12.36 1.49 26.67
N LYS A 11 -12.34 0.55 27.62
CA LYS A 11 -12.47 0.82 29.06
C LYS A 11 -11.13 1.22 29.68
N ASP A 12 -10.06 0.54 29.30
CA ASP A 12 -8.71 0.75 29.87
C ASP A 12 -8.06 2.04 29.34
N PHE A 13 -8.42 2.46 28.12
CA PHE A 13 -7.87 3.66 27.46
C PHE A 13 -9.01 4.62 27.07
N GLU A 14 -9.35 5.56 27.94
CA GLU A 14 -10.45 6.52 27.75
C GLU A 14 -10.34 7.37 26.47
N ASN A 15 -9.11 7.58 25.97
CA ASN A 15 -8.81 8.36 24.76
C ASN A 15 -8.78 7.53 23.48
N LEU A 16 -9.08 6.22 23.53
CA LEU A 16 -9.10 5.33 22.38
C LEU A 16 -10.53 5.17 21.86
N ARG A 17 -10.72 5.22 20.53
CA ARG A 17 -11.98 4.92 19.87
C ARG A 17 -11.75 4.00 18.67
N PHE A 18 -12.55 2.95 18.57
CA PHE A 18 -12.65 2.09 17.37
C PHE A 18 -13.63 2.64 16.33
N ASP A 19 -14.32 3.72 16.62
CA ASP A 19 -15.11 4.48 15.67
C ASP A 19 -14.16 5.31 14.77
N LEU A 20 -14.21 5.05 13.46
CA LEU A 20 -13.34 5.70 12.48
C LEU A 20 -13.93 7.01 11.91
N SER A 21 -15.03 7.52 12.46
CA SER A 21 -15.70 8.75 11.98
C SER A 21 -14.77 9.98 11.94
N SER A 22 -13.78 10.03 12.82
CA SER A 22 -12.75 11.10 12.87
C SER A 22 -11.47 10.78 12.11
N TRP A 23 -11.38 9.64 11.43
CA TRP A 23 -10.17 9.19 10.72
C TRP A 23 -9.68 10.22 9.71
N ASN A 24 -10.56 10.67 8.83
CA ASN A 24 -10.26 11.66 7.81
C ASN A 24 -9.87 13.03 8.39
N GLN A 25 -10.32 13.38 9.59
CA GLN A 25 -9.89 14.61 10.26
C GLN A 25 -8.39 14.56 10.58
N VAL A 26 -7.88 13.41 11.05
CA VAL A 26 -6.44 13.21 11.29
C VAL A 26 -5.68 13.21 9.95
N LEU A 27 -6.15 12.48 8.93
CA LEU A 27 -5.51 12.48 7.62
C LEU A 27 -5.34 13.90 7.05
N ASN A 28 -6.41 14.72 7.11
CA ASN A 28 -6.40 16.07 6.54
C ASN A 28 -5.43 17.04 7.24
N THR A 29 -5.05 16.75 8.49
CA THR A 29 -4.17 17.59 9.32
C THR A 29 -2.79 16.97 9.55
N SER A 30 -2.47 15.89 8.86
CA SER A 30 -1.20 15.16 8.97
C SER A 30 -0.32 15.39 7.74
N SER A 31 1.00 15.26 7.91
CA SER A 31 1.97 15.01 6.85
C SER A 31 2.31 13.51 6.77
N ASP A 32 3.11 13.11 5.78
CA ASP A 32 3.63 11.74 5.63
C ASP A 32 2.56 10.64 5.51
N ILE A 33 1.44 10.96 4.86
CA ILE A 33 0.34 10.03 4.64
C ILE A 33 0.74 8.98 3.61
N SER A 34 0.90 7.73 4.05
CA SER A 34 1.00 6.58 3.16
C SER A 34 -0.39 6.15 2.66
N VAL A 35 -0.44 5.48 1.52
CA VAL A 35 -1.64 4.76 1.03
C VAL A 35 -2.20 3.80 2.08
N PHE A 36 -1.34 3.23 2.93
CA PHE A 36 -1.73 2.30 3.99
C PHE A 36 -2.43 2.97 5.19
N HIS A 37 -2.47 4.31 5.27
CA HIS A 37 -3.27 5.06 6.24
C HIS A 37 -4.68 5.36 5.75
N LEU A 38 -4.99 5.12 4.47
CA LEU A 38 -6.31 5.36 3.92
C LEU A 38 -7.31 4.31 4.41
N GLU A 39 -8.50 4.75 4.82
CA GLU A 39 -9.52 3.87 5.38
C GLU A 39 -9.91 2.73 4.44
N ARG A 40 -10.10 3.03 3.16
CA ARG A 40 -10.42 2.02 2.13
C ARG A 40 -9.30 1.02 1.91
N THR A 41 -8.05 1.41 2.13
CA THR A 41 -6.91 0.48 2.05
C THR A 41 -6.90 -0.50 3.22
N ILE A 42 -7.28 -0.03 4.41
CA ILE A 42 -7.43 -0.91 5.59
C ILE A 42 -8.59 -1.89 5.39
N GLU A 43 -9.72 -1.41 4.88
CA GLU A 43 -10.87 -2.25 4.51
C GLU A 43 -10.44 -3.33 3.49
N TYR A 44 -9.70 -2.91 2.45
CA TYR A 44 -9.20 -3.82 1.44
C TYR A 44 -8.34 -4.94 2.03
N TYR A 45 -7.33 -4.61 2.85
CA TYR A 45 -6.46 -5.63 3.42
C TYR A 45 -7.18 -6.49 4.47
N SER A 46 -8.07 -5.91 5.26
CA SER A 46 -8.93 -6.68 6.17
C SER A 46 -9.75 -7.73 5.40
N ALA A 47 -10.40 -7.35 4.30
CA ALA A 47 -11.16 -8.26 3.46
C ALA A 47 -10.27 -9.27 2.71
N TYR A 48 -9.11 -8.82 2.22
CA TYR A 48 -8.16 -9.68 1.48
C TYR A 48 -7.62 -10.83 2.34
N PHE A 49 -7.30 -10.55 3.59
CA PHE A 49 -6.84 -11.55 4.56
C PHE A 49 -7.98 -12.22 5.35
N GLN A 50 -9.26 -11.91 5.02
CA GLN A 50 -10.43 -12.39 5.76
C GLN A 50 -10.33 -12.07 7.26
N GLY A 51 -9.74 -10.94 7.57
CA GLY A 51 -9.48 -10.46 8.93
C GLY A 51 -10.57 -9.53 9.45
N THR A 52 -10.38 -9.08 10.67
CA THR A 52 -11.25 -8.11 11.34
C THR A 52 -10.50 -6.79 11.51
N ASN A 53 -11.11 -5.69 11.08
CA ASN A 53 -10.57 -4.36 11.29
C ASN A 53 -10.52 -4.03 12.79
N MET A 54 -9.32 -3.73 13.28
CA MET A 54 -9.02 -3.32 14.66
C MET A 54 -8.38 -1.93 14.72
N SER A 55 -8.45 -1.18 13.62
CA SER A 55 -7.92 0.18 13.56
C SER A 55 -8.62 1.09 14.57
N PHE A 56 -7.89 2.05 15.09
CA PHE A 56 -8.41 2.95 16.11
C PHE A 56 -7.87 4.37 15.98
N VAL A 57 -8.60 5.30 16.58
CA VAL A 57 -8.26 6.73 16.69
C VAL A 57 -7.90 7.04 18.13
N LEU A 58 -6.83 7.78 18.35
CA LEU A 58 -6.48 8.34 19.64
C LEU A 58 -6.86 9.81 19.72
N TYR A 59 -7.35 10.22 20.89
CA TYR A 59 -7.79 11.56 21.21
C TYR A 59 -6.92 12.19 22.29
N GLU A 60 -6.77 13.50 22.23
CA GLU A 60 -6.23 14.33 23.30
C GLU A 60 -7.18 15.52 23.50
N SER A 61 -7.68 15.69 24.73
CA SER A 61 -8.65 16.76 25.05
C SER A 61 -9.84 16.81 24.06
N ASN A 62 -10.41 15.65 23.75
CA ASN A 62 -11.52 15.45 22.80
C ASN A 62 -11.21 15.78 21.32
N LYS A 63 -9.96 16.02 20.97
CA LYS A 63 -9.51 16.16 19.59
C LYS A 63 -8.90 14.86 19.09
N PRO A 64 -9.22 14.36 17.89
CA PRO A 64 -8.52 13.22 17.30
C PRO A 64 -7.11 13.66 16.90
N VAL A 65 -6.10 12.94 17.36
CA VAL A 65 -4.69 13.33 17.20
C VAL A 65 -3.83 12.27 16.52
N ALA A 66 -4.30 11.02 16.50
CA ALA A 66 -3.59 9.95 15.81
C ALA A 66 -4.54 8.87 15.30
N VAL A 67 -4.15 8.21 14.21
CA VAL A 67 -4.78 7.01 13.67
C VAL A 67 -3.79 5.87 13.61
N VAL A 68 -4.27 4.67 13.92
CA VAL A 68 -3.49 3.43 13.92
C VAL A 68 -4.18 2.41 13.04
N PRO A 69 -3.71 2.21 11.79
CA PRO A 69 -4.25 1.18 10.92
C PRO A 69 -3.83 -0.20 11.42
N LEU A 70 -4.82 -1.05 11.67
CA LEU A 70 -4.61 -2.38 12.23
C LEU A 70 -5.75 -3.32 11.84
N PHE A 71 -5.44 -4.54 11.44
CA PHE A 71 -6.40 -5.64 11.35
C PHE A 71 -5.79 -6.92 11.93
N ALA A 72 -6.65 -7.79 12.46
CA ALA A 72 -6.27 -9.11 12.93
C ALA A 72 -6.83 -10.19 12.01
N TYR A 73 -6.05 -11.21 11.69
CA TYR A 73 -6.43 -12.32 10.82
C TYR A 73 -5.79 -13.63 11.28
N GLN A 74 -6.27 -14.74 10.75
CA GLN A 74 -5.67 -16.04 10.98
C GLN A 74 -4.92 -16.52 9.73
N ASP A 75 -3.67 -16.93 9.92
CA ASP A 75 -2.88 -17.63 8.92
C ASP A 75 -2.47 -18.99 9.48
N LYS A 76 -2.89 -20.09 8.82
CA LYS A 76 -2.63 -21.48 9.24
C LYS A 76 -3.03 -21.78 10.69
N GLY A 77 -4.08 -21.12 11.18
CA GLY A 77 -4.59 -21.28 12.53
C GLY A 77 -3.92 -20.41 13.59
N GLU A 78 -2.92 -19.63 13.25
CA GLU A 78 -2.27 -18.67 14.13
C GLU A 78 -2.82 -17.26 13.91
N TRP A 79 -3.03 -16.52 15.00
CA TRP A 79 -3.42 -15.11 14.91
C TRP A 79 -2.22 -14.25 14.55
N LYS A 80 -2.48 -13.32 13.64
CA LYS A 80 -1.55 -12.28 13.21
C LYS A 80 -2.23 -10.92 13.20
N ILE A 81 -1.44 -9.87 13.36
CA ILE A 81 -1.88 -8.49 13.16
C ILE A 81 -1.03 -7.82 12.10
N SER A 82 -1.64 -6.94 11.33
CA SER A 82 -0.95 -6.19 10.29
C SER A 82 -1.72 -4.91 9.93
N SER A 83 -1.09 -4.05 9.13
CA SER A 83 -1.72 -2.90 8.47
C SER A 83 -1.85 -3.12 6.96
N ASN A 84 -1.06 -4.05 6.40
CA ASN A 84 -1.05 -4.45 4.98
C ASN A 84 -0.35 -5.82 4.81
N GLU A 85 0.07 -6.18 3.60
CA GLU A 85 0.80 -7.42 3.34
C GLU A 85 2.23 -7.47 3.92
N SER A 86 2.81 -6.35 4.30
CA SER A 86 4.20 -6.24 4.76
C SER A 86 4.37 -6.16 6.27
N GLY A 87 3.29 -5.90 7.01
CA GLY A 87 3.33 -5.78 8.48
C GLY A 87 2.64 -4.51 9.00
N LEU A 88 2.95 -4.15 10.23
CA LEU A 88 2.46 -2.94 10.87
C LEU A 88 3.19 -1.70 10.34
N ILE A 89 2.42 -0.68 9.99
CA ILE A 89 2.93 0.64 9.64
C ILE A 89 2.96 1.55 10.88
N SER A 90 3.80 2.58 10.87
CA SER A 90 3.81 3.60 11.92
C SER A 90 2.45 4.30 12.05
N PRO A 91 2.04 4.66 13.28
CA PRO A 91 0.88 5.52 13.49
C PRO A 91 1.02 6.86 12.79
N LEU A 92 -0.07 7.40 12.27
CA LEU A 92 -0.11 8.74 11.70
C LEU A 92 -0.63 9.73 12.73
N PHE A 93 0.11 10.81 12.96
CA PHE A 93 -0.24 11.88 13.89
C PHE A 93 -0.58 13.18 13.15
N THR A 94 -1.46 13.99 13.74
CA THR A 94 -1.67 15.36 13.27
C THR A 94 -0.41 16.21 13.46
N ASN A 95 -0.20 17.20 12.61
CA ASN A 95 1.03 18.00 12.59
C ASN A 95 1.23 18.86 13.85
N ASP A 96 0.16 19.16 14.60
CA ASP A 96 0.17 19.98 15.80
C ASP A 96 0.49 19.19 17.08
N VAL A 97 0.68 17.87 17.01
CA VAL A 97 1.04 17.04 18.16
C VAL A 97 2.49 17.30 18.58
N PRO A 98 2.73 17.85 19.79
CA PRO A 98 4.08 18.10 20.27
C PRO A 98 4.88 16.81 20.47
N LYS A 99 6.19 16.83 20.24
CA LYS A 99 7.08 15.66 20.36
C LYS A 99 6.91 14.87 21.67
N ARG A 100 6.74 15.59 22.81
CA ARG A 100 6.54 14.94 24.12
C ARG A 100 5.22 14.15 24.18
N LEU A 101 4.15 14.74 23.66
CA LEU A 101 2.85 14.08 23.58
C LEU A 101 2.90 12.89 22.62
N ARG A 102 3.48 13.07 21.44
CA ARG A 102 3.68 11.99 20.47
C ARG A 102 4.37 10.77 21.08
N ARG A 103 5.48 10.96 21.78
CA ARG A 103 6.20 9.87 22.46
C ARG A 103 5.35 9.16 23.52
N ARG A 104 4.50 9.90 24.26
CA ARG A 104 3.57 9.32 25.23
C ARG A 104 2.53 8.45 24.52
N LEU A 105 1.95 8.94 23.44
CA LEU A 105 0.94 8.24 22.67
C LEU A 105 1.54 7.02 21.93
N GLU A 106 2.75 7.12 21.40
CA GLU A 106 3.47 5.98 20.80
C GLU A 106 3.67 4.85 21.82
N LYS A 107 4.05 5.15 23.07
CA LYS A 107 4.14 4.15 24.15
C LYS A 107 2.78 3.55 24.49
N GLN A 108 1.73 4.36 24.53
CA GLN A 108 0.37 3.88 24.74
C GLN A 108 -0.08 2.94 23.60
N ILE A 109 0.21 3.28 22.34
CA ILE A 109 -0.10 2.41 21.18
C ILE A 109 0.65 1.07 21.30
N LEU A 110 1.92 1.11 21.71
CA LEU A 110 2.72 -0.09 21.94
C LEU A 110 2.07 -0.98 23.02
N GLU A 111 1.66 -0.41 24.14
CA GLU A 111 0.93 -1.13 25.21
C GLU A 111 -0.39 -1.74 24.70
N ILE A 112 -1.14 -1.01 23.89
CA ILE A 112 -2.37 -1.53 23.25
C ILE A 112 -2.05 -2.73 22.35
N ILE A 113 -0.99 -2.66 21.54
CA ILE A 113 -0.56 -3.77 20.68
C ILE A 113 -0.10 -4.98 21.52
N ASP A 114 0.59 -4.75 22.63
CA ASP A 114 0.99 -5.82 23.56
C ASP A 114 -0.22 -6.54 24.17
N ILE A 115 -1.27 -5.78 24.57
CA ILE A 115 -2.52 -6.35 25.08
C ILE A 115 -3.22 -7.17 23.98
N ILE A 116 -3.33 -6.64 22.77
CA ILE A 116 -3.94 -7.36 21.64
C ILE A 116 -3.16 -8.66 21.37
N SER A 117 -1.83 -8.57 21.32
CA SER A 117 -0.95 -9.70 21.03
C SER A 117 -1.06 -10.80 22.09
N SER A 118 -1.09 -10.41 23.37
CA SER A 118 -1.28 -11.35 24.49
C SER A 118 -2.64 -12.03 24.43
N LYS A 119 -3.73 -11.27 24.18
CA LYS A 119 -5.10 -11.81 24.13
C LYS A 119 -5.30 -12.75 22.94
N LEU A 120 -4.70 -12.47 21.80
CA LEU A 120 -4.76 -13.27 20.59
C LEU A 120 -3.67 -14.34 20.52
N LYS A 121 -2.71 -14.35 21.46
CA LYS A 121 -1.52 -15.24 21.47
C LYS A 121 -0.71 -15.11 20.18
N ILE A 122 -0.40 -13.88 19.79
CA ILE A 122 0.42 -13.62 18.62
C ILE A 122 1.86 -13.94 18.94
N GLY A 123 2.49 -14.81 18.13
CA GLY A 123 3.88 -15.19 18.31
C GLY A 123 4.88 -14.22 17.74
N GLU A 124 4.52 -13.54 16.65
CA GLU A 124 5.43 -12.68 15.91
C GLU A 124 4.69 -11.47 15.32
N ILE A 125 5.34 -10.32 15.34
CA ILE A 125 4.92 -9.09 14.64
C ILE A 125 6.02 -8.69 13.67
N ILE A 126 5.63 -8.30 12.45
CA ILE A 126 6.48 -7.60 11.51
C ILE A 126 6.06 -6.14 11.46
N LEU A 127 7.02 -5.24 11.61
CA LEU A 127 6.83 -3.80 11.48
C LEU A 127 7.73 -3.28 10.35
N PHE A 128 7.26 -2.31 9.60
CA PHE A 128 8.10 -1.65 8.60
C PHE A 128 7.99 -0.12 8.67
N GLU A 129 9.09 0.54 8.29
CA GLU A 129 9.12 2.00 8.17
C GLU A 129 8.79 2.39 6.72
N HIS A 130 7.75 3.19 6.55
CA HIS A 130 7.35 3.69 5.23
C HIS A 130 8.00 5.03 4.87
N SER A 131 8.54 5.74 5.86
CA SER A 131 9.25 7.00 5.69
C SER A 131 10.74 6.77 5.47
N GLN A 132 11.41 7.68 4.77
CA GLN A 132 12.88 7.70 4.70
C GLN A 132 13.51 8.36 5.92
N ILE A 133 12.70 8.86 6.85
CA ILE A 133 13.13 9.46 8.11
C ILE A 133 12.86 8.44 9.22
N LEU A 134 13.89 8.13 9.99
CA LEU A 134 13.76 7.22 11.12
C LEU A 134 12.80 7.81 12.16
N SER A 135 11.62 7.21 12.28
CA SER A 135 10.57 7.65 13.23
C SER A 135 10.88 7.25 14.67
N SER A 136 10.34 8.00 15.64
CA SER A 136 10.39 7.61 17.06
C SER A 136 9.65 6.31 17.33
N TRP A 137 8.61 6.01 16.53
CA TRP A 137 7.89 4.75 16.56
C TRP A 137 8.79 3.55 16.21
N PHE A 138 9.52 3.65 15.10
CA PHE A 138 10.44 2.58 14.68
C PHE A 138 11.55 2.37 15.71
N GLN A 139 12.06 3.45 16.31
CA GLN A 139 13.08 3.37 17.38
C GLN A 139 12.57 2.62 18.62
N LEU A 140 11.31 2.82 19.03
CA LEU A 140 10.72 2.09 20.16
C LEU A 140 10.66 0.59 19.93
N TRP A 141 10.39 0.16 18.69
CA TRP A 141 10.33 -1.25 18.33
C TRP A 141 11.71 -1.85 18.11
N LEU A 142 12.68 -1.05 17.66
CA LEU A 142 14.06 -1.51 17.43
C LEU A 142 14.71 -2.07 18.71
N GLU A 143 14.39 -1.52 19.88
CA GLU A 143 14.86 -1.99 21.18
C GLU A 143 14.30 -3.39 21.55
N ARG A 144 13.24 -3.83 20.90
CA ARG A 144 12.52 -5.09 21.13
C ARG A 144 12.69 -6.09 19.98
N ALA A 145 13.33 -5.68 18.90
CA ALA A 145 13.42 -6.49 17.70
C ALA A 145 14.43 -7.64 17.88
N ASN A 146 14.03 -8.84 17.45
CA ASN A 146 14.90 -9.99 17.38
C ASN A 146 15.71 -10.02 16.09
N LYS A 147 15.18 -9.36 15.04
CA LYS A 147 15.83 -9.27 13.74
C LYS A 147 15.41 -8.02 13.00
N ASP A 148 16.33 -7.46 12.24
CA ASP A 148 16.07 -6.40 11.27
C ASP A 148 16.47 -6.83 9.86
N PHE A 149 15.77 -6.28 8.86
CA PHE A 149 16.12 -6.49 7.46
C PHE A 149 15.61 -5.32 6.61
N ILE A 150 16.15 -5.19 5.40
CA ILE A 150 15.76 -4.14 4.46
C ILE A 150 15.18 -4.78 3.20
N THR A 151 14.01 -4.30 2.78
CA THR A 151 13.51 -4.50 1.41
C THR A 151 13.70 -3.23 0.60
N TYR A 152 13.70 -3.36 -0.72
CA TYR A 152 13.85 -2.23 -1.62
C TYR A 152 12.64 -2.13 -2.52
N GLN A 153 12.04 -0.94 -2.57
CA GLN A 153 11.01 -0.61 -3.53
C GLN A 153 11.65 0.09 -4.75
N LEU A 154 11.23 -0.29 -5.94
CA LEU A 154 11.55 0.41 -7.17
C LEU A 154 10.75 1.70 -7.23
N ALA A 155 11.40 2.85 -7.35
CA ALA A 155 10.75 4.14 -7.20
C ALA A 155 11.12 5.14 -8.31
N ILE A 156 10.20 6.07 -8.55
CA ILE A 156 10.38 7.23 -9.43
C ILE A 156 10.14 8.49 -8.61
N ASP A 157 11.05 9.44 -8.71
CA ASP A 157 10.87 10.79 -8.17
C ASP A 157 10.02 11.62 -9.15
N LEU A 158 8.77 11.87 -8.78
CA LEU A 158 7.81 12.61 -9.57
C LEU A 158 8.00 14.14 -9.46
N GLN A 159 8.89 14.63 -8.62
CA GLN A 159 9.23 16.06 -8.55
C GLN A 159 10.04 16.49 -9.78
N ASN A 160 10.73 15.57 -10.42
CA ASN A 160 11.43 15.79 -11.68
C ASN A 160 10.47 16.07 -12.85
N THR A 161 10.95 16.74 -13.91
CA THR A 161 10.15 16.91 -15.15
C THR A 161 9.91 15.55 -15.83
N ILE A 162 8.86 15.45 -16.64
CA ILE A 162 8.57 14.22 -17.41
C ILE A 162 9.74 13.85 -18.32
N GLU A 163 10.41 14.81 -18.91
CA GLU A 163 11.58 14.61 -19.76
C GLU A 163 12.72 14.01 -18.95
N SER A 164 12.99 14.56 -17.75
CA SER A 164 14.04 14.04 -16.85
C SER A 164 13.72 12.61 -16.38
N ILE A 165 12.47 12.33 -16.00
CA ILE A 165 12.04 10.98 -15.63
C ILE A 165 12.27 10.01 -16.80
N ARG A 166 11.88 10.38 -18.02
CA ARG A 166 12.09 9.56 -19.23
C ARG A 166 13.56 9.36 -19.56
N LEU A 167 14.43 10.32 -19.26
CA LEU A 167 15.87 10.14 -19.43
C LEU A 167 16.42 9.04 -18.53
N GLY A 168 15.86 8.84 -17.36
CA GLY A 168 16.17 7.76 -16.43
C GLY A 168 15.71 6.36 -16.87
N PHE A 169 14.79 6.24 -17.83
CA PHE A 169 14.33 4.94 -18.30
C PHE A 169 15.43 4.14 -18.97
N ARG A 170 15.36 2.81 -18.84
CA ARG A 170 16.20 1.90 -19.63
C ARG A 170 16.19 2.32 -21.10
N LYS A 171 17.37 2.36 -21.74
CA LYS A 171 17.51 2.86 -23.12
C LYS A 171 16.52 2.22 -24.10
N SER A 172 16.26 0.91 -23.99
CA SER A 172 15.30 0.18 -24.82
C SER A 172 13.84 0.56 -24.58
N TYR A 173 13.48 1.19 -23.44
CA TYR A 173 12.10 1.51 -23.09
C TYR A 173 11.56 2.78 -23.77
N LYS A 174 12.44 3.72 -24.07
CA LYS A 174 12.05 5.00 -24.71
C LYS A 174 11.30 4.78 -26.03
N PRO A 175 11.82 4.01 -27.02
CA PRO A 175 11.08 3.72 -28.23
C PRO A 175 9.82 2.86 -27.99
N LEU A 176 9.85 1.95 -27.02
CA LEU A 176 8.70 1.12 -26.68
C LEU A 176 7.55 1.95 -26.13
N VAL A 177 7.82 2.91 -25.24
CA VAL A 177 6.83 3.86 -24.73
C VAL A 177 6.22 4.69 -25.86
N ASN A 178 7.03 5.24 -26.77
CA ASN A 178 6.51 6.04 -27.87
C ASN A 178 5.61 5.22 -28.77
N LYS A 179 6.10 4.05 -29.21
CA LYS A 179 5.34 3.13 -30.05
C LYS A 179 3.98 2.78 -29.41
N SER A 180 3.97 2.42 -28.14
CA SER A 180 2.75 1.99 -27.47
C SER A 180 1.75 3.12 -27.26
N LEU A 181 2.20 4.36 -27.08
CA LEU A 181 1.31 5.53 -26.99
C LEU A 181 0.69 5.91 -28.34
N GLU A 182 1.27 5.52 -29.45
CA GLU A 182 0.79 5.73 -30.81
C GLU A 182 -0.10 4.60 -31.31
N GLU A 183 0.16 3.35 -30.88
CA GLU A 183 -0.47 2.14 -31.41
C GLU A 183 -1.86 1.88 -30.79
N TRP A 184 -2.06 2.25 -29.51
CA TRP A 184 -3.28 1.89 -28.78
C TRP A 184 -4.00 3.07 -28.17
N SER A 185 -5.31 2.89 -27.91
CA SER A 185 -6.10 3.83 -27.14
C SER A 185 -5.87 3.61 -25.65
N LEU A 186 -5.52 4.71 -24.96
CA LEU A 186 -5.28 4.72 -23.51
C LEU A 186 -6.23 5.70 -22.83
N GLU A 187 -6.81 5.24 -21.72
CA GLU A 187 -7.71 6.04 -20.90
C GLU A 187 -7.34 5.97 -19.43
N VAL A 188 -7.47 7.10 -18.72
CA VAL A 188 -7.39 7.16 -17.26
C VAL A 188 -8.82 7.25 -16.73
N CYS A 189 -9.28 6.15 -16.13
CA CYS A 189 -10.62 6.03 -15.59
C CYS A 189 -10.62 6.45 -14.11
N THR A 190 -11.29 7.57 -13.81
CA THR A 190 -11.55 8.09 -12.45
C THR A 190 -13.04 8.21 -12.17
N ASP A 191 -13.85 8.28 -13.22
CA ASP A 191 -15.31 8.40 -13.20
C ASP A 191 -15.89 7.38 -14.18
N ASN A 192 -17.18 7.08 -14.10
CA ASN A 192 -17.87 6.09 -14.95
C ASN A 192 -17.15 4.75 -15.04
N ILE A 193 -16.65 4.28 -13.92
CA ILE A 193 -15.71 3.14 -13.83
C ILE A 193 -16.36 1.76 -13.89
N GLU A 194 -17.70 1.66 -13.94
CA GLU A 194 -18.40 0.37 -13.80
C GLU A 194 -17.97 -0.65 -14.86
N GLU A 195 -18.08 -0.27 -16.11
CA GLU A 195 -17.73 -1.13 -17.23
C GLU A 195 -16.22 -1.35 -17.35
N PRO A 196 -15.36 -0.30 -17.37
CA PRO A 196 -13.90 -0.48 -17.43
C PRO A 196 -13.34 -1.31 -16.27
N PHE A 197 -13.88 -1.16 -15.07
CA PHE A 197 -13.42 -1.92 -13.91
C PHE A 197 -13.84 -3.39 -13.98
N GLU A 198 -15.06 -3.68 -14.45
CA GLU A 198 -15.52 -5.06 -14.62
C GLU A 198 -14.75 -5.77 -15.74
N GLU A 199 -14.44 -5.10 -16.83
CA GLU A 199 -13.56 -5.65 -17.88
C GLU A 199 -12.15 -5.93 -17.35
N PHE A 200 -11.58 -5.01 -16.56
CA PHE A 200 -10.30 -5.20 -15.90
C PHE A 200 -10.30 -6.41 -14.97
N ARG A 201 -11.35 -6.58 -14.16
CA ARG A 201 -11.51 -7.74 -13.27
C ARG A 201 -11.55 -9.05 -14.05
N LYS A 202 -12.31 -9.08 -15.15
CA LYS A 202 -12.39 -10.26 -16.05
C LYS A 202 -11.03 -10.56 -16.69
N LEU A 203 -10.34 -9.55 -17.22
CA LEU A 203 -9.01 -9.70 -17.79
C LEU A 203 -8.01 -10.22 -16.74
N HIS A 204 -8.10 -9.70 -15.50
CA HIS A 204 -7.24 -10.18 -14.42
C HIS A 204 -7.49 -11.65 -14.09
N LEU A 205 -8.76 -12.09 -14.03
CA LEU A 205 -9.11 -13.49 -13.78
C LEU A 205 -8.58 -14.40 -14.90
N GLU A 206 -8.73 -14.00 -16.15
CA GLU A 206 -8.21 -14.69 -17.33
C GLU A 206 -6.68 -14.85 -17.26
N VAL A 207 -5.96 -13.74 -17.06
CA VAL A 207 -4.50 -13.73 -17.01
C VAL A 207 -3.96 -14.48 -15.79
N ALA A 208 -4.62 -14.42 -14.64
CA ALA A 208 -4.22 -15.15 -13.44
C ALA A 208 -4.50 -16.64 -13.54
N GLY A 209 -5.51 -17.04 -14.32
CA GLY A 209 -5.97 -18.43 -14.45
C GLY A 209 -6.65 -18.99 -13.19
N LYS A 210 -6.87 -18.15 -12.18
CA LYS A 210 -7.56 -18.49 -10.92
C LYS A 210 -8.08 -17.25 -10.23
N THR A 211 -9.06 -17.41 -9.36
CA THR A 211 -9.51 -16.35 -8.46
C THR A 211 -8.40 -16.02 -7.46
N THR A 212 -7.91 -14.80 -7.46
CA THR A 212 -6.82 -14.33 -6.58
C THR A 212 -7.35 -13.52 -5.40
N ARG A 213 -8.59 -13.05 -5.48
CA ARG A 213 -9.24 -12.22 -4.45
C ARG A 213 -10.76 -12.31 -4.56
N SER A 214 -11.46 -12.04 -3.46
CA SER A 214 -12.92 -12.10 -3.38
C SER A 214 -13.59 -10.96 -4.17
N MET A 215 -14.90 -11.10 -4.43
CA MET A 215 -15.69 -10.00 -5.00
C MET A 215 -15.75 -8.78 -4.08
N GLU A 216 -15.73 -9.01 -2.77
CA GLU A 216 -15.68 -7.94 -1.78
C GLU A 216 -14.43 -7.08 -1.96
N THR A 217 -13.24 -7.69 -2.06
CA THR A 217 -11.99 -6.95 -2.28
C THR A 217 -11.98 -6.21 -3.62
N TRP A 218 -12.58 -6.76 -4.69
CA TRP A 218 -12.76 -6.05 -5.96
C TRP A 218 -13.68 -4.84 -5.82
N ASN A 219 -14.79 -4.97 -5.08
CA ASN A 219 -15.70 -3.86 -4.83
C ASN A 219 -15.00 -2.75 -4.03
N ILE A 220 -14.20 -3.09 -3.02
CA ILE A 220 -13.44 -2.09 -2.26
C ILE A 220 -12.45 -1.35 -3.18
N GLN A 221 -11.73 -2.05 -4.07
CA GLN A 221 -10.85 -1.40 -5.03
C GLN A 221 -11.59 -0.46 -6.00
N LYS A 222 -12.82 -0.81 -6.38
CA LYS A 222 -13.69 0.08 -7.16
C LYS A 222 -14.08 1.33 -6.35
N GLU A 223 -14.42 1.15 -5.07
CA GLU A 223 -14.71 2.28 -4.17
C GLU A 223 -13.47 3.17 -3.94
N GLN A 224 -12.26 2.64 -3.92
CA GLN A 224 -11.03 3.44 -3.86
C GLN A 224 -10.93 4.42 -5.05
N ILE A 225 -11.36 4.00 -6.25
CA ILE A 225 -11.40 4.92 -7.41
C ILE A 225 -12.45 6.01 -7.21
N ARG A 226 -13.66 5.66 -6.77
CA ARG A 226 -14.74 6.61 -6.50
C ARG A 226 -14.38 7.62 -5.42
N SER A 227 -13.63 7.17 -4.40
CA SER A 227 -13.15 8.01 -3.30
C SER A 227 -11.90 8.82 -3.66
N LYS A 228 -11.43 8.76 -4.90
CA LYS A 228 -10.21 9.45 -5.37
C LYS A 228 -8.95 9.03 -4.58
N GLU A 229 -8.88 7.76 -4.24
CA GLU A 229 -7.72 7.11 -3.63
C GLU A 229 -7.00 6.18 -4.62
N ALA A 230 -7.58 5.99 -5.80
CA ALA A 230 -7.03 5.20 -6.89
C ALA A 230 -7.50 5.72 -8.25
N PHE A 231 -6.88 5.24 -9.32
CA PHE A 231 -7.35 5.33 -10.69
C PHE A 231 -6.95 4.08 -11.48
N LEU A 232 -7.71 3.80 -12.53
CA LEU A 232 -7.42 2.71 -13.46
C LEU A 232 -6.89 3.30 -14.78
N VAL A 233 -5.83 2.73 -15.33
CA VAL A 233 -5.39 2.99 -16.71
C VAL A 233 -5.76 1.79 -17.55
N THR A 234 -6.53 2.02 -18.61
CA THR A 234 -6.91 0.99 -19.59
C THR A 234 -6.16 1.17 -20.90
N VAL A 235 -5.90 0.08 -21.58
CA VAL A 235 -5.34 0.05 -22.95
C VAL A 235 -6.24 -0.80 -23.83
N ARG A 236 -6.66 -0.24 -24.97
CA ARG A 236 -7.54 -0.92 -25.91
C ARG A 236 -6.91 -1.01 -27.30
N ASP A 237 -7.17 -2.14 -27.95
CA ASP A 237 -7.02 -2.33 -29.39
C ASP A 237 -8.43 -2.34 -30.01
N GLY A 238 -8.81 -1.27 -30.70
CA GLY A 238 -10.20 -1.04 -31.07
C GLY A 238 -11.12 -1.01 -29.85
N MET A 239 -12.09 -1.92 -29.80
CA MET A 239 -13.03 -2.04 -28.65
C MET A 239 -12.52 -2.99 -27.56
N GLU A 240 -11.49 -3.77 -27.82
CA GLU A 240 -11.04 -4.81 -26.93
C GLU A 240 -10.10 -4.27 -25.85
N LEU A 241 -10.35 -4.59 -24.56
CA LEU A 241 -9.42 -4.32 -23.47
C LEU A 241 -8.25 -5.32 -23.53
N ILE A 242 -7.04 -4.84 -23.84
CA ILE A 242 -5.84 -5.67 -23.96
C ILE A 242 -4.91 -5.56 -22.76
N GLY A 243 -5.10 -4.54 -21.93
CA GLY A 243 -4.30 -4.34 -20.72
C GLY A 243 -4.88 -3.28 -19.82
N ALA A 244 -4.61 -3.40 -18.53
CA ALA A 244 -4.96 -2.35 -17.57
C ALA A 244 -4.06 -2.40 -16.33
N GLY A 245 -3.98 -1.26 -15.63
CA GLY A 245 -3.28 -1.12 -14.35
C GLY A 245 -4.05 -0.28 -13.37
N LEU A 246 -4.17 -0.76 -12.12
CA LEU A 246 -4.74 -0.03 -10.99
C LEU A 246 -3.63 0.60 -10.16
N PHE A 247 -3.79 1.88 -9.84
CA PHE A 247 -2.83 2.68 -9.10
C PHE A 247 -3.53 3.33 -7.91
N ASN A 248 -3.06 3.02 -6.71
CA ASN A 248 -3.50 3.71 -5.50
C ASN A 248 -2.59 4.90 -5.21
N TYR A 249 -3.13 5.94 -4.58
CA TYR A 249 -2.33 7.10 -4.22
C TYR A 249 -2.84 7.76 -2.93
N SER A 250 -1.90 8.37 -2.22
CA SER A 250 -2.15 9.33 -1.14
C SER A 250 -1.69 10.71 -1.61
N ARG A 251 -1.59 11.67 -0.71
CA ARG A 251 -1.13 13.03 -1.05
C ARG A 251 0.22 13.05 -1.77
N ASP A 252 1.19 12.25 -1.28
CA ASP A 252 2.58 12.35 -1.70
C ASP A 252 3.09 11.10 -2.43
N ILE A 253 2.40 9.96 -2.29
CA ILE A 253 2.86 8.66 -2.76
C ILE A 253 1.82 7.99 -3.65
N GLY A 254 2.25 7.57 -4.85
CA GLY A 254 1.50 6.66 -5.70
C GLY A 254 2.08 5.25 -5.65
N ILE A 255 1.24 4.23 -5.78
CA ILE A 255 1.64 2.81 -5.75
C ILE A 255 1.01 2.08 -6.94
N TYR A 256 1.80 1.26 -7.65
CA TYR A 256 1.29 0.31 -8.64
C TYR A 256 0.75 -0.93 -7.94
N SER A 257 -0.56 -1.05 -7.86
CA SER A 257 -1.22 -2.07 -7.06
C SER A 257 -1.53 -3.35 -7.82
N VAL A 258 -2.13 -3.25 -9.00
CA VAL A 258 -2.55 -4.42 -9.79
C VAL A 258 -2.38 -4.14 -11.27
N GLY A 259 -1.89 -5.12 -12.03
CA GLY A 259 -1.85 -5.07 -13.49
C GLY A 259 -2.34 -6.36 -14.10
N ALA A 260 -3.04 -6.26 -15.22
CA ALA A 260 -3.44 -7.38 -16.06
C ALA A 260 -3.21 -7.02 -17.53
N TYR A 261 -2.55 -7.89 -18.25
CA TYR A 261 -2.21 -7.72 -19.67
C TYR A 261 -2.42 -9.05 -20.38
N LYS A 262 -3.01 -9.05 -21.57
CA LYS A 262 -3.22 -10.25 -22.36
C LYS A 262 -1.92 -11.00 -22.58
N ARG A 263 -1.89 -12.30 -22.30
CA ARG A 263 -0.67 -13.11 -22.34
C ARG A 263 -0.12 -13.27 -23.75
N GLU A 264 -0.99 -13.36 -24.74
CA GLU A 264 -0.63 -13.45 -26.16
C GLU A 264 0.05 -12.19 -26.70
N LEU A 265 -0.02 -11.09 -25.95
CA LEU A 265 0.57 -9.80 -26.29
C LEU A 265 1.75 -9.41 -25.39
N PHE A 266 2.35 -10.34 -24.65
CA PHE A 266 3.47 -10.04 -23.76
C PHE A 266 4.75 -9.60 -24.49
N ASP A 267 4.88 -9.88 -25.79
CA ASP A 267 5.92 -9.35 -26.65
C ASP A 267 5.69 -7.87 -27.05
N LYS A 268 4.46 -7.36 -26.83
CA LYS A 268 4.08 -5.99 -27.11
C LYS A 268 4.29 -5.07 -25.89
N PRO A 269 4.59 -3.80 -26.10
CA PRO A 269 4.92 -2.88 -25.02
C PRO A 269 3.70 -2.27 -24.30
N ILE A 270 2.60 -3.04 -24.11
CA ILE A 270 1.35 -2.55 -23.48
C ILE A 270 1.62 -1.98 -22.08
N GLY A 271 2.34 -2.72 -21.26
CA GLY A 271 2.69 -2.28 -19.91
C GLY A 271 3.53 -1.00 -19.90
N HIS A 272 4.30 -0.72 -20.98
CA HIS A 272 5.10 0.50 -21.07
C HIS A 272 4.22 1.74 -21.22
N ALA A 273 3.13 1.66 -21.99
CA ALA A 273 2.15 2.73 -22.12
C ALA A 273 1.45 2.99 -20.79
N VAL A 274 0.97 1.94 -20.12
CA VAL A 274 0.28 2.03 -18.83
C VAL A 274 1.15 2.73 -17.80
N GLN A 275 2.43 2.36 -17.68
CA GLN A 275 3.35 2.99 -16.73
C GLN A 275 3.57 4.47 -17.06
N MET A 276 3.72 4.83 -18.34
CA MET A 276 3.94 6.23 -18.72
C MET A 276 2.72 7.11 -18.44
N VAL A 277 1.51 6.61 -18.71
CA VAL A 277 0.26 7.32 -18.40
C VAL A 277 0.09 7.47 -16.90
N ALA A 278 0.39 6.42 -16.12
CA ALA A 278 0.33 6.46 -14.66
C ALA A 278 1.32 7.48 -14.07
N ILE A 279 2.56 7.54 -14.57
CA ILE A 279 3.56 8.53 -14.15
C ILE A 279 3.03 9.95 -14.36
N LYS A 280 2.47 10.25 -15.53
CA LYS A 280 1.89 11.56 -15.82
C LYS A 280 0.73 11.86 -14.87
N LYS A 281 -0.23 10.92 -14.72
CA LYS A 281 -1.39 11.11 -13.86
C LYS A 281 -1.02 11.32 -12.39
N LEU A 282 -0.11 10.53 -11.84
CA LEU A 282 0.35 10.69 -10.45
C LEU A 282 1.05 12.04 -10.23
N LYS A 283 1.86 12.49 -11.21
CA LYS A 283 2.47 13.81 -11.18
C LYS A 283 1.42 14.93 -11.22
N ASP A 284 0.41 14.81 -12.07
CA ASP A 284 -0.69 15.78 -12.19
C ASP A 284 -1.54 15.86 -10.91
N ILE A 285 -1.71 14.73 -10.20
CA ILE A 285 -2.35 14.66 -8.87
C ILE A 285 -1.51 15.38 -7.80
N GLY A 286 -0.19 15.48 -7.99
CA GLY A 286 0.73 16.11 -7.05
C GLY A 286 1.55 15.13 -6.21
N CYS A 287 1.50 13.83 -6.50
CA CYS A 287 2.37 12.84 -5.86
C CYS A 287 3.85 13.19 -6.10
N LYS A 288 4.67 13.00 -5.07
CA LYS A 288 6.12 13.24 -5.12
C LYS A 288 6.90 11.98 -5.47
N THR A 289 6.40 10.83 -5.04
CA THR A 289 7.04 9.52 -5.23
C THR A 289 6.07 8.52 -5.84
N TYR A 290 6.54 7.75 -6.82
CA TYR A 290 5.79 6.61 -7.35
C TYR A 290 6.55 5.32 -7.05
N LEU A 291 5.93 4.41 -6.30
CA LEU A 291 6.43 3.08 -5.96
C LEU A 291 5.88 2.06 -6.95
N LEU A 292 6.76 1.49 -7.77
CA LEU A 292 6.40 0.47 -8.76
C LEU A 292 6.22 -0.93 -8.12
N GLY A 293 6.79 -1.14 -6.95
CA GLY A 293 6.76 -2.38 -6.18
C GLY A 293 8.15 -2.86 -5.78
N GLN A 294 8.18 -3.95 -5.03
CA GLN A 294 9.41 -4.48 -4.45
C GLN A 294 10.40 -4.96 -5.52
N LYS A 295 11.67 -4.65 -5.30
CA LYS A 295 12.80 -5.22 -6.04
C LYS A 295 12.96 -6.68 -5.66
N ALA A 296 12.72 -7.59 -6.60
CA ALA A 296 13.04 -8.99 -6.41
C ALA A 296 14.55 -9.22 -6.46
N THR A 297 15.06 -10.06 -5.57
CA THR A 297 16.48 -10.42 -5.50
C THR A 297 16.67 -11.93 -5.55
N ASN A 298 17.81 -12.37 -6.07
CA ASN A 298 18.22 -13.80 -6.08
C ASN A 298 18.95 -14.20 -4.80
N LEU A 299 18.91 -13.38 -3.76
CA LEU A 299 19.56 -13.72 -2.49
C LEU A 299 18.86 -14.92 -1.84
N LYS A 300 19.64 -15.83 -1.26
CA LYS A 300 19.13 -17.05 -0.60
C LYS A 300 18.13 -16.77 0.53
N THR A 301 18.09 -15.54 1.03
CA THR A 301 17.20 -15.07 2.08
C THR A 301 15.84 -14.55 1.57
N SER A 302 15.66 -14.37 0.24
CA SER A 302 14.42 -13.91 -0.35
C SER A 302 14.01 -14.87 -1.47
N TYR A 303 12.96 -15.66 -1.21
CA TYR A 303 12.39 -16.60 -2.18
C TYR A 303 11.53 -15.86 -3.23
N SER A 304 12.19 -15.19 -4.17
CA SER A 304 11.48 -14.63 -5.33
C SER A 304 11.33 -15.70 -6.41
N SER A 305 10.12 -15.90 -6.90
CA SER A 305 9.89 -16.79 -8.04
C SER A 305 10.50 -16.21 -9.33
N SER A 306 10.72 -17.03 -10.35
CA SER A 306 11.16 -16.56 -11.68
C SER A 306 10.21 -15.51 -12.27
N LYS A 307 8.91 -15.60 -11.96
CA LYS A 307 7.89 -14.63 -12.33
C LYS A 307 8.13 -13.28 -11.62
N ASP A 308 8.39 -13.29 -10.31
CA ASP A 308 8.65 -12.06 -9.53
C ASP A 308 9.91 -11.35 -10.03
N ILE A 309 10.95 -12.11 -10.36
CA ILE A 309 12.18 -11.58 -10.95
C ILE A 309 11.91 -10.91 -12.29
N SER A 310 11.12 -11.54 -13.17
CA SER A 310 10.74 -10.97 -14.46
C SER A 310 9.92 -9.69 -14.32
N ILE A 311 8.95 -9.67 -13.40
CA ILE A 311 8.15 -8.50 -13.09
C ILE A 311 9.02 -7.37 -12.52
N SER A 312 9.93 -7.70 -11.59
CA SER A 312 10.87 -6.74 -11.03
C SER A 312 11.78 -6.16 -12.12
N HIS A 313 12.33 -7.00 -13.01
CA HIS A 313 13.16 -6.55 -14.11
C HIS A 313 12.44 -5.60 -15.09
N PHE A 314 11.13 -5.85 -15.34
CA PHE A 314 10.30 -4.92 -16.10
C PHE A 314 10.17 -3.58 -15.38
N LYS A 315 9.82 -3.59 -14.10
CA LYS A 315 9.64 -2.38 -13.29
C LYS A 315 10.93 -1.56 -13.16
N GLU A 316 12.09 -2.22 -13.02
CA GLU A 316 13.39 -1.58 -13.00
C GLU A 316 13.70 -0.72 -14.22
N GLY A 317 13.15 -1.07 -15.37
CA GLY A 317 13.34 -0.28 -16.59
C GLY A 317 12.77 1.14 -16.51
N PHE A 318 11.89 1.42 -15.56
CA PHE A 318 11.30 2.74 -15.28
C PHE A 318 11.89 3.39 -14.02
N ALA A 319 12.38 2.59 -13.07
CA ALA A 319 12.81 3.10 -11.77
C ALA A 319 14.00 4.04 -11.88
N GLY A 320 13.91 5.16 -11.18
CA GLY A 320 14.99 6.12 -11.05
C GLY A 320 15.90 5.85 -9.85
N TYR A 321 15.36 5.17 -8.80
CA TYR A 321 16.12 4.86 -7.58
C TYR A 321 15.49 3.69 -6.80
N LEU A 322 16.24 3.19 -5.81
CA LEU A 322 15.76 2.22 -4.83
C LEU A 322 15.34 2.96 -3.55
N TYR A 323 14.09 2.74 -3.16
CA TYR A 323 13.54 3.25 -1.90
C TYR A 323 13.74 2.16 -0.84
N ALA A 324 14.66 2.37 0.08
CA ALA A 324 14.92 1.43 1.17
C ALA A 324 13.75 1.41 2.17
N GLN A 325 13.31 0.23 2.56
CA GLN A 325 12.24 0.03 3.50
C GLN A 325 12.73 -0.89 4.63
N PRO A 326 13.11 -0.32 5.78
CA PRO A 326 13.52 -1.09 6.94
C PRO A 326 12.35 -1.85 7.56
N HIS A 327 12.61 -3.08 7.99
CA HIS A 327 11.67 -3.94 8.68
C HIS A 327 12.27 -4.41 10.01
N LEU A 328 11.39 -4.66 10.96
CA LEU A 328 11.71 -5.30 12.23
C LEU A 328 10.82 -6.53 12.40
N GLU A 329 11.39 -7.60 12.91
CA GLU A 329 10.70 -8.83 13.30
C GLU A 329 10.79 -8.94 14.83
N ILE A 330 9.65 -9.00 15.49
CA ILE A 330 9.51 -8.97 16.94
C ILE A 330 8.84 -10.24 17.42
N ASN A 331 9.53 -11.01 18.26
CA ASN A 331 8.96 -12.16 18.95
C ASN A 331 8.14 -11.69 20.15
N MET A 332 6.86 -12.04 20.18
CA MET A 332 5.92 -11.62 21.24
C MET A 332 5.82 -12.63 22.38
N ASN A 333 6.57 -13.76 22.34
CA ASN A 333 6.56 -14.80 23.37
C ASN A 333 7.70 -14.62 24.38
N GLU A 334 8.58 -13.65 24.19
CA GLU A 334 9.64 -13.25 25.11
C GLU A 334 9.21 -12.01 25.90
#